data_d292ee5ae8e4d1e65d084c087558de9e
#
_entry.id   d292ee5ae8e4d1e65d084c087558de9e
#
_cell.length_a   1.000
_cell.length_b   1.000
_cell.length_c   1.000
_cell.angle_alpha   90.00
_cell.angle_beta   90.00
_cell.angle_gamma   90.00
#
_symmetry.space_group_name_H-M   'P 1'
#
loop_
_entity.id
_entity.type
_entity.pdbx_description
1 polymer ?
#
loop_
_entity_poly.entity_id
_entity_poly.type
_entity_poly.pdbx_seq_one_letter_code
_entity_poly.pdbx_strand_id
1 'polypeptide(L)'
;MNTSKIDNDILINTFSNLDKESHNILFSTDINFIQFHFCLEGKMTFSFNNGSYKFDLNENNSIILFNPSTNLPIDAVLEKNTKYLSLLITIKKFHGLFSELTDNISFLSQENSGKKYYKENAITPQISTVLNQIMNEKLSENVKNLYLKGKIFELLGMYFNESNDMDIEQCPFLADEKNVVKIKMAKEIIIKRMTDPPSLNCLL
;
A
#
# COMPACT_ATOMS: atom_id res chain seq x y z
N MET A 1 11.18 -9.03 11.11
CA MET A 1 10.01 -8.13 11.06
C MET A 1 9.65 -7.70 12.47
N ASN A 2 9.59 -6.41 12.72
CA ASN A 2 9.15 -5.85 14.00
C ASN A 2 7.80 -5.17 13.80
N THR A 3 6.81 -5.55 14.61
CA THR A 3 5.48 -4.93 14.60
C THR A 3 5.31 -4.10 15.86
N SER A 4 5.00 -2.82 15.72
CA SER A 4 4.68 -1.91 16.80
C SER A 4 3.21 -1.50 16.72
N LYS A 5 2.44 -1.87 17.71
CA LYS A 5 1.05 -1.43 17.86
C LYS A 5 1.07 -0.11 18.63
N ILE A 6 0.75 0.99 17.94
CA ILE A 6 0.75 2.33 18.51
C ILE A 6 -0.53 2.57 19.32
N ASP A 7 -1.67 2.20 18.75
CA ASP A 7 -2.97 2.11 19.39
C ASP A 7 -3.84 1.08 18.66
N ASN A 8 -5.15 1.07 18.90
CA ASN A 8 -6.04 0.12 18.22
C ASN A 8 -6.25 0.43 16.73
N ASP A 9 -5.93 1.65 16.32
CA ASP A 9 -6.19 2.16 14.98
C ASP A 9 -4.92 2.34 14.14
N ILE A 10 -3.72 2.17 14.75
CA ILE A 10 -2.44 2.43 14.08
C ILE A 10 -1.45 1.30 14.38
N LEU A 11 -0.93 0.68 13.32
CA LEU A 11 0.12 -0.34 13.36
C LEU A 11 1.28 0.07 12.46
N ILE A 12 2.50 -0.19 12.90
CA ILE A 12 3.71 -0.06 12.08
C ILE A 12 4.39 -1.42 12.00
N ASN A 13 4.73 -1.84 10.80
CA ASN A 13 5.63 -2.97 10.58
C ASN A 13 6.92 -2.44 9.94
N THR A 14 8.05 -2.78 10.53
CA THR A 14 9.37 -2.50 9.98
C THR A 14 10.10 -3.78 9.67
N PHE A 15 10.79 -3.80 8.56
CA PHE A 15 11.58 -4.93 8.12
C PHE A 15 12.90 -4.46 7.52
N SER A 16 13.98 -5.12 7.91
CA SER A 16 15.29 -4.92 7.32
C SER A 16 15.87 -6.30 6.96
N ASN A 17 15.95 -6.58 5.68
CA ASN A 17 16.57 -7.80 5.18
C ASN A 17 18.03 -7.52 4.85
N LEU A 18 18.92 -7.86 5.76
CA LEU A 18 20.37 -7.77 5.57
C LEU A 18 20.98 -9.08 5.04
N ASP A 19 20.16 -10.13 4.90
CA ASP A 19 20.59 -11.44 4.44
C ASP A 19 20.83 -11.46 2.93
N LYS A 20 21.52 -12.49 2.46
CA LYS A 20 21.79 -12.69 1.04
C LYS A 20 20.60 -13.28 0.27
N GLU A 21 19.59 -13.75 1.00
CA GLU A 21 18.42 -14.42 0.44
C GLU A 21 17.17 -13.53 0.53
N SER A 22 16.21 -13.78 -0.31
CA SER A 22 14.89 -13.13 -0.25
C SER A 22 14.05 -13.72 0.87
N HIS A 23 13.19 -12.90 1.49
CA HIS A 23 12.26 -13.31 2.53
C HIS A 23 10.81 -13.10 2.10
N ASN A 24 9.99 -14.11 2.35
CA ASN A 24 8.53 -13.99 2.18
C ASN A 24 7.91 -13.44 3.46
N ILE A 25 7.04 -12.46 3.31
CA ILE A 25 6.21 -11.96 4.39
C ILE A 25 4.74 -12.17 4.05
N LEU A 26 3.99 -12.66 5.04
CA LEU A 26 2.55 -12.75 4.99
C LEU A 26 1.99 -12.16 6.27
N PHE A 27 1.22 -11.09 6.15
CA PHE A 27 0.60 -10.40 7.26
C PHE A 27 -0.88 -10.14 6.94
N SER A 28 -1.77 -10.66 7.77
CA SER A 28 -3.21 -10.46 7.63
C SER A 28 -3.60 -9.04 8.06
N THR A 29 -4.42 -8.38 7.26
CA THR A 29 -4.97 -7.07 7.56
C THR A 29 -6.49 -7.12 7.53
N ASP A 30 -7.12 -6.19 8.23
CA ASP A 30 -8.57 -5.98 8.21
C ASP A 30 -8.95 -5.02 7.08
N ILE A 31 -10.17 -5.15 6.56
CA ILE A 31 -10.77 -4.32 5.50
C ILE A 31 -10.78 -2.82 5.87
N ASN A 32 -10.78 -2.49 7.15
CA ASN A 32 -10.85 -1.12 7.64
C ASN A 32 -9.51 -0.37 7.57
N PHE A 33 -8.41 -1.04 7.22
CA PHE A 33 -7.10 -0.42 7.20
C PHE A 33 -6.75 0.14 5.82
N ILE A 34 -6.36 1.43 5.82
CA ILE A 34 -5.56 2.03 4.75
C ILE A 34 -4.12 1.59 4.98
N GLN A 35 -3.45 1.16 3.94
CA GLN A 35 -2.08 0.67 3.99
C GLN A 35 -1.15 1.63 3.26
N PHE A 36 -0.11 2.08 3.94
CA PHE A 36 0.99 2.84 3.36
C PHE A 36 2.23 1.95 3.40
N HIS A 37 2.86 1.76 2.28
CA HIS A 37 4.06 0.94 2.15
C HIS A 37 5.19 1.79 1.60
N PHE A 38 6.35 1.72 2.25
CA PHE A 38 7.53 2.50 1.91
C PHE A 38 8.72 1.56 1.73
N CYS A 39 9.33 1.56 0.54
CA CYS A 39 10.58 0.86 0.26
C CYS A 39 11.72 1.88 0.26
N LEU A 40 12.53 1.88 1.32
CA LEU A 40 13.65 2.80 1.49
C LEU A 40 14.90 2.34 0.75
N GLU A 41 15.16 1.04 0.76
CA GLU A 41 16.29 0.40 0.10
C GLU A 41 15.84 -0.93 -0.50
N GLY A 42 16.45 -1.33 -1.61
CA GLY A 42 16.21 -2.60 -2.27
C GLY A 42 14.90 -2.65 -3.04
N LYS A 43 14.21 -3.79 -2.94
CA LYS A 43 12.98 -4.04 -3.70
C LYS A 43 12.10 -5.03 -2.97
N MET A 44 10.79 -4.84 -3.08
CA MET A 44 9.81 -5.83 -2.68
C MET A 44 8.78 -6.06 -3.78
N THR A 45 8.30 -7.30 -3.88
CA THR A 45 7.27 -7.71 -4.84
C THR A 45 6.05 -8.17 -4.08
N PHE A 46 4.97 -7.40 -4.18
CA PHE A 46 3.66 -7.79 -3.66
C PHE A 46 2.99 -8.82 -4.54
N SER A 47 2.25 -9.73 -3.92
CA SER A 47 1.38 -10.70 -4.59
C SER A 47 -0.08 -10.45 -4.21
N PHE A 48 -0.96 -10.34 -5.19
CA PHE A 48 -2.39 -10.15 -4.98
C PHE A 48 -3.17 -11.28 -5.66
N ASN A 49 -4.38 -11.57 -5.15
CA ASN A 49 -5.29 -12.57 -5.70
C ASN A 49 -4.60 -13.93 -5.91
N ASN A 50 -4.03 -14.48 -4.84
CA ASN A 50 -3.30 -15.76 -4.85
C ASN A 50 -2.17 -15.81 -5.89
N GLY A 51 -1.40 -14.72 -6.01
CA GLY A 51 -0.26 -14.63 -6.93
C GLY A 51 -0.62 -14.36 -8.40
N SER A 52 -1.91 -14.10 -8.68
CA SER A 52 -2.37 -13.77 -10.04
C SER A 52 -1.84 -12.42 -10.52
N TYR A 53 -1.56 -11.52 -9.62
CA TYR A 53 -0.95 -10.21 -9.89
C TYR A 53 0.26 -10.01 -9.01
N LYS A 54 1.30 -9.47 -9.60
CA LYS A 54 2.50 -9.06 -8.89
C LYS A 54 2.75 -7.59 -9.15
N PHE A 55 3.15 -6.88 -8.11
CA PHE A 55 3.53 -5.48 -8.18
C PHE A 55 4.88 -5.30 -7.49
N ASP A 56 5.79 -4.64 -8.19
CA ASP A 56 7.14 -4.35 -7.69
C ASP A 56 7.17 -2.95 -7.07
N LEU A 57 7.46 -2.87 -5.78
CA LEU A 57 7.77 -1.62 -5.11
C LEU A 57 9.29 -1.48 -5.02
N ASN A 58 9.82 -0.56 -5.81
CA ASN A 58 11.25 -0.32 -5.90
C ASN A 58 11.73 0.66 -4.83
N GLU A 59 13.05 0.73 -4.68
CA GLU A 59 13.72 1.66 -3.78
C GLU A 59 13.25 3.10 -4.00
N ASN A 60 13.12 3.85 -2.89
CA ASN A 60 12.67 5.23 -2.84
C ASN A 60 11.25 5.47 -3.38
N ASN A 61 10.42 4.43 -3.41
CA ASN A 61 9.02 4.53 -3.77
C ASN A 61 8.10 4.09 -2.61
N SER A 62 6.92 4.65 -2.63
CA SER A 62 5.84 4.33 -1.70
C SER A 62 4.54 4.05 -2.45
N ILE A 63 3.66 3.30 -1.81
CA ILE A 63 2.34 2.99 -2.33
C ILE A 63 1.30 3.12 -1.22
N ILE A 64 0.14 3.70 -1.55
CA ILE A 64 -1.07 3.64 -0.73
C ILE A 64 -2.00 2.63 -1.33
N LEU A 65 -2.55 1.76 -0.48
CA LEU A 65 -3.56 0.77 -0.84
C LEU A 65 -4.75 0.87 0.10
N PHE A 66 -5.95 0.89 -0.46
CA PHE A 66 -7.19 0.75 0.28
C PHE A 66 -8.24 0.01 -0.53
N ASN A 67 -8.88 -0.98 0.07
CA ASN A 67 -9.98 -1.71 -0.54
C ASN A 67 -11.12 -1.87 0.47
N PRO A 68 -12.22 -1.12 0.31
CA PRO A 68 -13.36 -1.21 1.23
C PRO A 68 -14.20 -2.48 1.07
N SER A 69 -13.93 -3.30 0.05
CA SER A 69 -14.74 -4.47 -0.28
C SER A 69 -14.14 -5.80 0.16
N THR A 70 -12.80 -5.88 0.28
CA THR A 70 -12.09 -7.13 0.64
C THR A 70 -10.83 -6.82 1.43
N ASN A 71 -10.46 -7.74 2.33
CA ASN A 71 -9.18 -7.67 3.02
C ASN A 71 -8.03 -7.69 2.02
N LEU A 72 -7.00 -6.90 2.30
CA LEU A 72 -5.76 -6.87 1.53
C LEU A 72 -4.61 -7.37 2.40
N PRO A 73 -4.36 -8.69 2.48
CA PRO A 73 -3.21 -9.19 3.20
C PRO A 73 -1.93 -8.65 2.54
N ILE A 74 -0.91 -8.35 3.37
CA ILE A 74 0.43 -8.05 2.89
C ILE A 74 1.08 -9.40 2.59
N ASP A 75 1.08 -9.79 1.33
CA ASP A 75 1.77 -10.96 0.79
C ASP A 75 2.87 -10.45 -0.14
N ALA A 76 4.11 -10.55 0.29
CA ALA A 76 5.22 -9.97 -0.46
C ALA A 76 6.52 -10.74 -0.27
N VAL A 77 7.36 -10.65 -1.31
CA VAL A 77 8.74 -11.11 -1.31
C VAL A 77 9.65 -9.89 -1.16
N LEU A 78 10.49 -9.87 -0.13
CA LEU A 78 11.54 -8.87 0.05
C LEU A 78 12.85 -9.42 -0.49
N GLU A 79 13.46 -8.72 -1.43
CA GLU A 79 14.77 -9.04 -1.93
C GLU A 79 15.86 -8.75 -0.89
N LYS A 80 17.09 -9.21 -1.16
CA LYS A 80 18.25 -8.90 -0.32
C LYS A 80 18.43 -7.38 -0.16
N ASN A 81 18.94 -6.95 0.96
CA ASN A 81 19.22 -5.55 1.29
C ASN A 81 17.97 -4.65 1.23
N THR A 82 16.78 -5.20 1.44
CA THR A 82 15.54 -4.42 1.45
C THR A 82 15.28 -3.84 2.84
N LYS A 83 15.06 -2.53 2.91
CA LYS A 83 14.50 -1.81 4.06
C LYS A 83 13.09 -1.34 3.73
N TYR A 84 12.15 -1.80 4.52
CA TYR A 84 10.73 -1.61 4.29
C TYR A 84 10.00 -1.22 5.56
N LEU A 85 9.05 -0.31 5.42
CA LEU A 85 8.11 0.08 6.46
C LEU A 85 6.69 0.05 5.91
N SER A 86 5.74 -0.53 6.65
CA SER A 86 4.32 -0.33 6.42
C SER A 86 3.66 0.36 7.60
N LEU A 87 2.81 1.33 7.29
CA LEU A 87 1.90 2.00 8.21
C LEU A 87 0.48 1.55 7.86
N LEU A 88 -0.20 0.96 8.82
CA LEU A 88 -1.60 0.58 8.72
C LEU A 88 -2.39 1.51 9.64
N ILE A 89 -3.38 2.21 9.09
CA ILE A 89 -4.23 3.13 9.84
C ILE A 89 -5.69 2.87 9.49
N THR A 90 -6.57 2.78 10.50
CA THR A 90 -7.99 2.58 10.21
C THR A 90 -8.57 3.77 9.48
N ILE A 91 -9.50 3.51 8.55
CA ILE A 91 -10.20 4.55 7.80
C ILE A 91 -10.86 5.57 8.73
N LYS A 92 -11.43 5.11 9.84
CA LYS A 92 -12.04 5.97 10.87
C LYS A 92 -11.02 6.93 11.49
N LYS A 93 -9.83 6.41 11.85
CA LYS A 93 -8.76 7.24 12.44
C LYS A 93 -8.23 8.22 11.43
N PHE A 94 -8.03 7.78 10.20
CA PHE A 94 -7.55 8.61 9.10
C PHE A 94 -8.51 9.78 8.81
N HIS A 95 -9.82 9.51 8.68
CA HIS A 95 -10.83 10.56 8.56
C HIS A 95 -10.80 11.55 9.72
N GLY A 96 -10.61 11.06 10.95
CA GLY A 96 -10.52 11.94 12.12
C GLY A 96 -9.30 12.85 12.12
N LEU A 97 -8.20 12.48 11.45
CA LEU A 97 -6.99 13.31 11.33
C LEU A 97 -7.12 14.37 10.22
N PHE A 98 -7.89 14.09 9.19
CA PHE A 98 -8.01 14.91 7.99
C PHE A 98 -9.43 15.48 7.80
N SER A 99 -10.27 15.51 8.84
CA SER A 99 -11.67 15.94 8.75
C SER A 99 -11.85 17.36 8.21
N GLU A 100 -10.88 18.24 8.40
CA GLU A 100 -10.88 19.61 7.88
C GLU A 100 -10.31 19.70 6.45
N LEU A 101 -9.71 18.62 5.94
CA LEU A 101 -9.03 18.56 4.64
C LEU A 101 -9.66 17.56 3.68
N THR A 102 -10.86 17.06 3.98
CA THR A 102 -11.52 15.99 3.21
C THR A 102 -11.69 16.33 1.73
N ASP A 103 -11.88 17.61 1.41
CA ASP A 103 -12.04 18.05 0.02
C ASP A 103 -10.76 17.96 -0.83
N ASN A 104 -9.59 17.89 -0.15
CA ASN A 104 -8.29 17.85 -0.80
C ASN A 104 -7.72 16.41 -0.94
N ILE A 105 -8.34 15.44 -0.29
CA ILE A 105 -7.90 14.03 -0.33
C ILE A 105 -8.99 13.22 -1.03
N SER A 106 -8.77 12.94 -2.30
CA SER A 106 -9.78 12.39 -3.21
C SER A 106 -10.48 11.12 -2.72
N PHE A 107 -9.77 10.19 -2.06
CA PHE A 107 -10.37 8.93 -1.60
C PHE A 107 -11.17 9.08 -0.28
N LEU A 108 -11.08 10.23 0.39
CA LEU A 108 -11.88 10.55 1.57
C LEU A 108 -13.23 11.18 1.24
N SER A 109 -13.43 11.62 -0.01
CA SER A 109 -14.70 12.22 -0.42
C SER A 109 -15.84 11.20 -0.34
N GLN A 110 -17.05 11.66 -0.04
CA GLN A 110 -18.24 10.80 0.03
C GLN A 110 -18.48 10.02 -1.27
N GLU A 111 -18.17 10.61 -2.42
CA GLU A 111 -18.30 9.98 -3.74
C GLU A 111 -17.36 8.80 -3.95
N ASN A 112 -16.25 8.75 -3.21
CA ASN A 112 -15.20 7.76 -3.35
C ASN A 112 -15.12 6.77 -2.18
N SER A 113 -15.95 6.91 -1.15
CA SER A 113 -15.91 6.09 0.07
C SER A 113 -16.07 4.58 -0.17
N GLY A 114 -16.71 4.18 -1.27
CA GLY A 114 -16.86 2.77 -1.69
C GLY A 114 -15.86 2.32 -2.76
N LYS A 115 -14.93 3.19 -3.19
CA LYS A 115 -13.98 2.89 -4.26
C LYS A 115 -12.66 2.39 -3.70
N LYS A 116 -12.05 1.48 -4.44
CA LYS A 116 -10.68 1.04 -4.19
C LYS A 116 -9.73 2.17 -4.52
N TYR A 117 -8.70 2.33 -3.69
CA TYR A 117 -7.70 3.38 -3.88
C TYR A 117 -6.30 2.80 -4.00
N TYR A 118 -5.57 3.31 -4.95
CA TYR A 118 -4.17 3.01 -5.19
C TYR A 118 -3.46 4.30 -5.60
N LYS A 119 -2.30 4.57 -5.03
CA LYS A 119 -1.43 5.64 -5.50
C LYS A 119 0.02 5.29 -5.21
N GLU A 120 0.89 5.41 -6.22
CA GLU A 120 2.33 5.31 -6.09
C GLU A 120 2.95 6.70 -6.07
N ASN A 121 3.89 6.93 -5.15
CA ASN A 121 4.63 8.19 -5.05
C ASN A 121 6.12 7.90 -4.79
N ALA A 122 6.99 8.79 -5.26
CA ALA A 122 8.37 8.79 -4.85
C ALA A 122 8.50 9.23 -3.38
N ILE A 123 9.46 8.66 -2.65
CA ILE A 123 9.81 9.08 -1.29
C ILE A 123 10.74 10.28 -1.38
N THR A 124 10.30 11.42 -0.87
CA THR A 124 11.16 12.62 -0.80
C THR A 124 12.23 12.50 0.28
N PRO A 125 13.32 13.28 0.22
CA PRO A 125 14.35 13.26 1.26
C PRO A 125 13.82 13.54 2.66
N GLN A 126 12.81 14.40 2.79
CA GLN A 126 12.16 14.72 4.06
C GLN A 126 11.41 13.50 4.60
N ILE A 127 10.59 12.86 3.78
CA ILE A 127 9.87 11.64 4.13
C ILE A 127 10.86 10.52 4.49
N SER A 128 11.93 10.33 3.69
CA SER A 128 12.99 9.35 3.97
C SER A 128 13.64 9.57 5.34
N THR A 129 13.86 10.83 5.72
CA THR A 129 14.41 11.16 7.04
C THR A 129 13.49 10.69 8.17
N VAL A 130 12.20 10.97 8.08
CA VAL A 130 11.22 10.55 9.10
C VAL A 130 11.11 9.02 9.18
N LEU A 131 11.08 8.35 8.03
CA LEU A 131 11.03 6.88 7.96
C LEU A 131 12.27 6.24 8.61
N ASN A 132 13.45 6.78 8.34
CA ASN A 132 14.70 6.33 8.97
C ASN A 132 14.69 6.56 10.49
N GLN A 133 14.12 7.65 10.98
CA GLN A 133 13.98 7.92 12.41
C GLN A 133 13.03 6.91 13.09
N ILE A 134 11.94 6.52 12.41
CA ILE A 134 11.02 5.47 12.89
C ILE A 134 11.74 4.11 12.95
N MET A 135 12.47 3.76 11.89
CA MET A 135 13.12 2.43 11.79
C MET A 135 14.30 2.24 12.74
N ASN A 136 15.00 3.31 13.07
CA ASN A 136 16.22 3.28 13.90
C ASN A 136 16.01 3.79 15.33
N GLU A 137 14.74 3.93 15.78
CA GLU A 137 14.48 4.38 17.13
C GLU A 137 15.07 3.44 18.19
N LYS A 138 15.60 4.02 19.28
CA LYS A 138 16.23 3.32 20.41
C LYS A 138 15.71 3.82 21.75
N LEU A 139 14.45 4.22 21.79
CA LEU A 139 13.83 4.81 22.96
C LEU A 139 13.32 3.72 23.92
N SER A 140 13.22 4.09 25.20
CA SER A 140 12.58 3.23 26.18
C SER A 140 11.09 3.06 25.86
N GLU A 141 10.54 1.89 26.17
CA GLU A 141 9.13 1.54 25.89
C GLU A 141 8.13 2.58 26.41
N ASN A 142 8.46 3.25 27.52
CA ASN A 142 7.57 4.25 28.16
C ASN A 142 7.31 5.49 27.28
N VAL A 143 8.24 5.86 26.41
CA VAL A 143 8.14 7.06 25.55
C VAL A 143 8.08 6.72 24.07
N LYS A 144 8.40 5.50 23.72
CA LYS A 144 8.45 4.99 22.34
C LYS A 144 7.14 5.23 21.60
N ASN A 145 6.00 4.83 22.18
CA ASN A 145 4.69 5.01 21.57
C ASN A 145 4.35 6.48 21.31
N LEU A 146 4.70 7.38 22.24
CA LEU A 146 4.49 8.82 22.06
C LEU A 146 5.33 9.35 20.89
N TYR A 147 6.61 8.96 20.86
CA TYR A 147 7.52 9.35 19.78
C TYR A 147 7.05 8.84 18.42
N LEU A 148 6.74 7.53 18.30
CA LEU A 148 6.28 6.94 17.06
C LEU A 148 4.98 7.58 16.58
N LYS A 149 4.06 7.89 17.49
CA LYS A 149 2.82 8.60 17.16
C LYS A 149 3.09 9.99 16.57
N GLY A 150 4.01 10.75 17.17
CA GLY A 150 4.44 12.05 16.64
C GLY A 150 5.04 11.92 15.25
N LYS A 151 5.91 10.92 15.03
CA LYS A 151 6.54 10.65 13.73
C LYS A 151 5.54 10.21 12.65
N ILE A 152 4.51 9.44 13.02
CA ILE A 152 3.43 9.08 12.08
C ILE A 152 2.67 10.32 11.62
N PHE A 153 2.33 11.22 12.54
CA PHE A 153 1.60 12.44 12.19
C PHE A 153 2.44 13.37 11.31
N GLU A 154 3.73 13.49 11.61
CA GLU A 154 4.70 14.21 10.79
C GLU A 154 4.78 13.60 9.38
N LEU A 155 4.91 12.27 9.29
CA LEU A 155 4.95 11.53 8.03
C LEU A 155 3.70 11.78 7.19
N LEU A 156 2.51 11.63 7.78
CA LEU A 156 1.25 11.83 7.09
C LEU A 156 1.08 13.29 6.63
N GLY A 157 1.45 14.26 7.48
CA GLY A 157 1.42 15.67 7.13
C GLY A 157 2.32 16.01 5.92
N MET A 158 3.55 15.49 5.90
CA MET A 158 4.46 15.64 4.76
C MET A 158 3.95 14.95 3.50
N TYR A 159 3.46 13.71 3.65
CA TYR A 159 3.01 12.89 2.53
C TYR A 159 1.85 13.52 1.78
N PHE A 160 0.89 14.10 2.49
CA PHE A 160 -0.28 14.73 1.90
C PHE A 160 -0.09 16.21 1.55
N ASN A 161 0.96 16.86 2.07
CA ASN A 161 1.31 18.22 1.65
C ASN A 161 1.80 18.27 0.20
N GLU A 162 2.46 17.22 -0.27
CA GLU A 162 3.03 17.13 -1.62
C GLU A 162 2.03 16.59 -2.66
N SER A 163 0.90 16.02 -2.21
CA SER A 163 -0.10 15.43 -3.10
C SER A 163 -1.10 16.47 -3.59
N ASN A 164 -0.69 17.28 -4.59
CA ASN A 164 -1.61 18.17 -5.31
C ASN A 164 -2.47 17.46 -6.38
N ASP A 165 -2.47 16.13 -6.43
CA ASP A 165 -3.10 15.39 -7.51
C ASP A 165 -4.45 14.82 -7.11
N MET A 166 -5.48 15.30 -7.79
CA MET A 166 -6.88 14.82 -7.69
C MET A 166 -7.14 13.55 -8.53
N ASP A 167 -6.12 12.94 -9.12
CA ASP A 167 -6.33 11.77 -9.98
C ASP A 167 -6.42 10.48 -9.17
N ILE A 168 -7.64 9.94 -9.14
CA ILE A 168 -7.91 8.60 -8.62
C ILE A 168 -7.46 7.62 -9.70
N GLU A 169 -6.24 7.13 -9.59
CA GLU A 169 -5.79 6.04 -10.43
C GLU A 169 -6.57 4.76 -10.06
N GLN A 170 -7.26 4.20 -11.03
CA GLN A 170 -7.88 2.89 -10.86
C GLN A 170 -6.78 1.83 -10.84
N CYS A 171 -6.50 1.29 -9.67
CA CYS A 171 -5.50 0.23 -9.51
C CYS A 171 -5.95 -1.06 -10.23
N PRO A 172 -5.25 -1.51 -11.25
CA PRO A 172 -5.59 -2.76 -11.94
C PRO A 172 -5.40 -3.99 -11.03
N PHE A 173 -4.59 -3.88 -9.97
CA PHE A 173 -4.28 -4.99 -9.04
C PHE A 173 -5.39 -5.21 -8.01
N LEU A 174 -6.21 -4.20 -7.75
CA LEU A 174 -7.39 -4.29 -6.88
C LEU A 174 -8.67 -4.62 -7.67
N ALA A 175 -8.53 -5.06 -8.92
CA ALA A 175 -9.66 -5.50 -9.72
C ALA A 175 -10.40 -6.65 -9.03
N ASP A 176 -11.71 -6.68 -9.16
CA ASP A 176 -12.56 -7.73 -8.58
C ASP A 176 -12.18 -9.09 -9.16
N GLU A 177 -12.11 -10.15 -8.34
CA GLU A 177 -11.73 -11.51 -8.79
C GLU A 177 -12.54 -11.96 -10.01
N LYS A 178 -13.84 -11.60 -10.07
CA LYS A 178 -14.71 -11.88 -11.20
C LYS A 178 -14.22 -11.21 -12.50
N ASN A 179 -13.74 -9.99 -12.41
CA ASN A 179 -13.22 -9.27 -13.57
C ASN A 179 -11.84 -9.81 -14.00
N VAL A 180 -11.03 -10.26 -13.04
CA VAL A 180 -9.75 -10.93 -13.32
C VAL A 180 -9.95 -12.21 -14.08
N VAL A 181 -10.91 -13.05 -13.67
CA VAL A 181 -11.26 -14.30 -14.38
C VAL A 181 -11.71 -13.99 -15.81
N LYS A 182 -12.57 -12.98 -15.99
CA LYS A 182 -13.03 -12.56 -17.34
C LYS A 182 -11.88 -12.06 -18.21
N ILE A 183 -10.97 -11.25 -17.65
CA ILE A 183 -9.79 -10.77 -18.40
C ILE A 183 -8.86 -11.93 -18.79
N LYS A 184 -8.64 -12.91 -17.90
CA LYS A 184 -7.87 -14.11 -18.22
C LYS A 184 -8.54 -14.92 -19.34
N MET A 185 -9.85 -15.13 -19.25
CA MET A 185 -10.61 -15.81 -20.30
C MET A 185 -10.52 -15.08 -21.65
N ALA A 186 -10.70 -13.75 -21.63
CA ALA A 186 -10.56 -12.93 -22.83
C ALA A 186 -9.15 -13.03 -23.43
N LYS A 187 -8.11 -12.98 -22.61
CA LYS A 187 -6.72 -13.18 -23.04
C LYS A 187 -6.50 -14.55 -23.69
N GLU A 188 -7.02 -15.61 -23.08
CA GLU A 188 -6.91 -16.97 -23.67
C GLU A 188 -7.64 -17.09 -25.00
N ILE A 189 -8.82 -16.47 -25.13
CA ILE A 189 -9.58 -16.45 -26.38
C ILE A 189 -8.79 -15.72 -27.48
N ILE A 190 -8.20 -14.56 -27.16
CA ILE A 190 -7.38 -13.79 -28.10
C ILE A 190 -6.16 -14.60 -28.53
N ILE A 191 -5.47 -15.25 -27.60
CA ILE A 191 -4.28 -16.08 -27.91
C ILE A 191 -4.66 -17.28 -28.81
N LYS A 192 -5.79 -17.94 -28.52
CA LYS A 192 -6.26 -19.06 -29.32
C LYS A 192 -6.74 -18.67 -30.72
N ARG A 193 -7.13 -17.41 -30.92
CA ARG A 193 -7.66 -16.88 -32.18
C ARG A 193 -6.81 -15.74 -32.75
N MET A 194 -5.49 -15.85 -32.63
CA MET A 194 -4.56 -14.80 -33.09
C MET A 194 -4.68 -14.49 -34.61
N THR A 195 -5.14 -15.46 -35.42
CA THR A 195 -5.33 -15.28 -36.88
C THR A 195 -6.70 -14.73 -37.24
N ASP A 196 -7.68 -14.81 -36.33
CA ASP A 196 -9.04 -14.27 -36.51
C ASP A 196 -9.55 -13.76 -35.15
N PRO A 197 -9.12 -12.56 -34.73
CA PRO A 197 -9.41 -12.05 -33.40
C PRO A 197 -10.91 -11.77 -33.23
N PRO A 198 -11.49 -12.17 -32.10
CA PRO A 198 -12.90 -11.93 -31.81
C PRO A 198 -13.19 -10.42 -31.68
N SER A 199 -14.38 -10.01 -32.11
CA SER A 199 -14.84 -8.64 -31.85
C SER A 199 -15.09 -8.41 -30.37
N LEU A 200 -15.07 -7.12 -29.95
CA LEU A 200 -15.33 -6.72 -28.54
C LEU A 200 -16.65 -7.28 -27.99
N ASN A 201 -17.68 -7.44 -28.86
CA ASN A 201 -18.97 -8.00 -28.46
C ASN A 201 -18.94 -9.52 -28.19
N CYS A 202 -17.86 -10.22 -28.54
CA CYS A 202 -17.66 -11.63 -28.24
C CYS A 202 -16.82 -11.85 -26.96
N LEU A 203 -16.28 -10.79 -26.34
CA LEU A 203 -15.42 -10.84 -25.17
C LEU A 203 -16.15 -10.37 -23.90
N LEU A 204 -17.33 -9.79 -24.02
CA LEU A 204 -18.22 -9.37 -22.95
C LEU A 204 -19.25 -10.43 -22.62
#